data_57359a028b13e5c6ba9c3c7a4602e577
#
_entry.id   57359a028b13e5c6ba9c3c7a4602e577
#
_cell.length_a   1.000
_cell.length_b   1.000
_cell.length_c   1.000
_cell.angle_alpha   90.00
_cell.angle_beta   90.00
_cell.angle_gamma   90.00
#
_symmetry.space_group_name_H-M   'P 1'
#
loop_
_entity.id
_entity.type
_entity.pdbx_description
1 polymer ?
#
loop_
_entity_poly.entity_id
_entity_poly.type
_entity_poly.pdbx_seq_one_letter_code
_entity_poly.pdbx_strand_id
1 'polypeptide(L)'
;YDLLNKSGSHIVCLSDRIQKEFVNRGCDSTNVSILPCGIDVDLYSMDEKNILHSNRSIVVGKVEPRKRQSFLQGKGLNIDFIGNNVDPSFDTNDPCYFGEQSKQDIMDNLTSYANMVLLSSGEAHPFVCLEGMAAGLGLVLSEQSTANLDLNKPFITVIPDDKLNDTEFLKNKIEENRKVSLPIRKEIRQYCKDNFDWCVIIEKYKEIIESI
;
A
#
# COMPACT_ATOMS: atom_id res chain seq x y z
N TYR A 1 -4.11 -19.15 22.06
CA TYR A 1 -5.47 -19.01 21.53
C TYR A 1 -6.54 -19.48 22.53
N ASP A 2 -6.34 -20.60 23.23
CA ASP A 2 -7.27 -21.07 24.29
C ASP A 2 -7.50 -20.01 25.38
N LEU A 3 -6.46 -19.25 25.74
CA LEU A 3 -6.59 -18.17 26.72
C LEU A 3 -7.44 -17.01 26.18
N LEU A 4 -7.32 -16.68 24.91
CA LEU A 4 -8.12 -15.64 24.26
C LEU A 4 -9.61 -16.04 24.23
N ASN A 5 -9.91 -17.27 23.83
CA ASN A 5 -11.28 -17.79 23.84
C ASN A 5 -11.88 -17.83 25.26
N LYS A 6 -11.10 -18.23 26.26
CA LYS A 6 -11.54 -18.29 27.66
C LYS A 6 -11.71 -16.91 28.30
N SER A 7 -10.98 -15.91 27.85
CA SER A 7 -11.07 -14.54 28.39
C SER A 7 -12.31 -13.79 27.92
N GLY A 8 -13.02 -14.27 26.89
CA GLY A 8 -14.09 -13.55 26.24
C GLY A 8 -13.63 -12.27 25.52
N SER A 9 -12.31 -12.17 25.24
CA SER A 9 -11.76 -10.99 24.57
C SER A 9 -12.13 -10.98 23.09
N HIS A 10 -12.54 -9.84 22.59
CA HIS A 10 -12.75 -9.62 21.15
C HIS A 10 -11.42 -9.19 20.50
N ILE A 11 -11.10 -9.79 19.36
CA ILE A 11 -9.86 -9.54 18.61
C ILE A 11 -10.19 -8.68 17.39
N VAL A 12 -9.45 -7.58 17.21
CA VAL A 12 -9.56 -6.73 16.02
C VAL A 12 -8.30 -6.91 15.17
N CYS A 13 -8.48 -7.40 13.96
CA CYS A 13 -7.42 -7.70 13.00
C CYS A 13 -7.34 -6.64 11.90
N LEU A 14 -6.14 -6.39 11.39
CA LEU A 14 -5.93 -5.40 10.31
C LEU A 14 -6.42 -5.89 8.94
N SER A 15 -6.59 -7.21 8.73
CA SER A 15 -7.02 -7.76 7.45
C SER A 15 -7.66 -9.15 7.60
N ASP A 16 -8.35 -9.58 6.55
CA ASP A 16 -8.96 -10.91 6.45
C ASP A 16 -7.93 -12.03 6.53
N ARG A 17 -6.73 -11.82 6.01
CA ARG A 17 -5.64 -12.79 6.11
C ARG A 17 -5.22 -13.01 7.55
N ILE A 18 -5.11 -11.95 8.34
CA ILE A 18 -4.79 -12.04 9.77
C ILE A 18 -5.94 -12.69 10.52
N GLN A 19 -7.20 -12.32 10.23
CA GLN A 19 -8.38 -12.95 10.81
C GLN A 19 -8.37 -14.46 10.58
N LYS A 20 -8.17 -14.89 9.32
CA LYS A 20 -8.09 -16.31 8.96
C LYS A 20 -7.00 -17.04 9.75
N GLU A 21 -5.85 -16.40 9.96
CA GLU A 21 -4.76 -17.00 10.75
C GLU A 21 -5.16 -17.22 12.22
N PHE A 22 -5.86 -16.26 12.84
CA PHE A 22 -6.38 -16.41 14.20
C PHE A 22 -7.41 -17.55 14.28
N VAL A 23 -8.36 -17.58 13.35
CA VAL A 23 -9.42 -18.61 13.31
C VAL A 23 -8.82 -20.00 13.06
N ASN A 24 -7.88 -20.12 12.11
CA ASN A 24 -7.19 -21.39 11.82
C ASN A 24 -6.38 -21.93 13.03
N ARG A 25 -5.97 -21.04 13.93
CA ARG A 25 -5.28 -21.40 15.18
C ARG A 25 -6.23 -21.61 16.34
N GLY A 26 -7.54 -21.65 16.10
CA GLY A 26 -8.54 -22.03 17.08
C GLY A 26 -9.20 -20.87 17.82
N CYS A 27 -9.05 -19.62 17.37
CA CYS A 27 -9.89 -18.54 17.87
C CYS A 27 -11.32 -18.69 17.35
N ASP A 28 -12.30 -18.38 18.19
CA ASP A 28 -13.69 -18.33 17.80
C ASP A 28 -13.90 -17.19 16.79
N SER A 29 -14.42 -17.52 15.62
CA SER A 29 -14.64 -16.57 14.53
C SER A 29 -15.61 -15.45 14.89
N THR A 30 -16.53 -15.67 15.83
CA THR A 30 -17.47 -14.65 16.31
C THR A 30 -16.78 -13.56 17.13
N ASN A 31 -15.60 -13.86 17.68
CA ASN A 31 -14.81 -12.94 18.49
C ASN A 31 -13.65 -12.29 17.73
N VAL A 32 -13.66 -12.36 16.39
CA VAL A 32 -12.59 -11.78 15.55
C VAL A 32 -13.17 -10.90 14.45
N SER A 33 -12.98 -9.60 14.55
CA SER A 33 -13.42 -8.62 13.55
C SER A 33 -12.24 -8.06 12.74
N ILE A 34 -12.54 -7.50 11.56
CA ILE A 34 -11.56 -6.82 10.72
C ILE A 34 -11.79 -5.31 10.83
N LEU A 35 -10.71 -4.57 11.13
CA LEU A 35 -10.68 -3.13 11.08
C LEU A 35 -9.41 -2.68 10.35
N PRO A 36 -9.50 -2.16 9.11
CA PRO A 36 -8.36 -1.61 8.40
C PRO A 36 -7.74 -0.41 9.12
N CYS A 37 -6.50 -0.07 8.79
CA CYS A 37 -5.93 1.21 9.19
C CYS A 37 -6.69 2.36 8.53
N GLY A 38 -6.84 3.47 9.27
CA GLY A 38 -7.32 4.74 8.74
C GLY A 38 -6.17 5.65 8.31
N ILE A 39 -6.48 6.63 7.48
CA ILE A 39 -5.58 7.69 7.05
C ILE A 39 -6.32 9.03 7.08
N ASP A 40 -5.61 10.11 7.37
CA ASP A 40 -6.11 11.46 7.12
C ASP A 40 -5.77 11.83 5.67
N VAL A 41 -6.76 11.70 4.79
CA VAL A 41 -6.57 11.92 3.35
C VAL A 41 -6.22 13.37 3.05
N ASP A 42 -6.71 14.31 3.84
CA ASP A 42 -6.56 15.73 3.59
C ASP A 42 -5.16 16.27 3.96
N LEU A 43 -4.34 15.47 4.66
CA LEU A 43 -2.92 15.77 4.87
C LEU A 43 -2.05 15.60 3.61
N TYR A 44 -2.52 14.86 2.61
CA TYR A 44 -1.75 14.59 1.39
C TYR A 44 -2.10 15.60 0.29
N SER A 45 -1.08 16.26 -0.23
CA SER A 45 -1.25 17.17 -1.36
C SER A 45 -1.74 16.43 -2.60
N MET A 46 -2.60 17.08 -3.37
CA MET A 46 -3.03 16.59 -4.69
C MET A 46 -3.05 17.76 -5.66
N ASP A 47 -2.04 17.82 -6.53
CA ASP A 47 -1.96 18.80 -7.63
C ASP A 47 -2.09 18.07 -8.98
N GLU A 48 -3.19 18.33 -9.67
CA GLU A 48 -3.45 17.74 -10.99
C GLU A 48 -2.68 18.42 -12.13
N LYS A 49 -2.20 19.63 -11.88
CA LYS A 49 -1.57 20.46 -12.93
C LYS A 49 -0.05 20.33 -12.94
N ASN A 50 0.55 19.91 -11.84
CA ASN A 50 1.99 19.89 -11.66
C ASN A 50 2.51 18.48 -11.33
N ILE A 51 2.22 17.52 -12.21
CA ILE A 51 2.72 16.15 -12.07
C ILE A 51 4.14 16.10 -12.67
N LEU A 52 5.13 16.42 -11.86
CA LEU A 52 6.53 16.55 -12.28
C LEU A 52 7.13 15.22 -12.77
N HIS A 53 6.65 14.10 -12.23
CA HIS A 53 7.15 12.76 -12.49
C HIS A 53 6.08 11.84 -13.09
N SER A 54 5.30 12.34 -14.05
CA SER A 54 4.19 11.59 -14.68
C SER A 54 4.61 10.29 -15.37
N ASN A 55 5.89 10.17 -15.74
CA ASN A 55 6.46 8.97 -16.35
C ASN A 55 7.25 8.10 -15.35
N ARG A 56 7.19 8.41 -14.06
CA ARG A 56 7.90 7.69 -13.00
C ARG A 56 6.94 7.10 -11.96
N SER A 57 7.39 6.03 -11.34
CA SER A 57 6.75 5.43 -10.17
C SER A 57 7.56 5.71 -8.93
N ILE A 58 6.95 5.55 -7.78
CA ILE A 58 7.60 5.70 -6.47
C ILE A 58 7.47 4.43 -5.64
N VAL A 59 8.54 4.08 -4.92
CA VAL A 59 8.53 3.11 -3.83
C VAL A 59 8.87 3.85 -2.55
N VAL A 60 7.97 3.82 -1.58
CA VAL A 60 8.16 4.48 -0.28
C VAL A 60 8.17 3.45 0.84
N GLY A 61 9.13 3.57 1.73
CA GLY A 61 9.24 2.77 2.94
C GLY A 61 10.64 2.24 3.18
N LYS A 62 10.85 1.71 4.38
CA LYS A 62 12.12 1.09 4.76
C LYS A 62 12.60 0.13 3.68
N VAL A 63 13.82 0.34 3.21
CA VAL A 63 14.44 -0.54 2.21
C VAL A 63 14.91 -1.80 2.92
N GLU A 64 14.25 -2.90 2.65
CA GLU A 64 14.50 -4.20 3.29
C GLU A 64 14.20 -5.35 2.33
N PRO A 65 14.87 -6.52 2.46
CA PRO A 65 14.72 -7.64 1.52
C PRO A 65 13.24 -8.07 1.30
N ARG A 66 12.42 -8.02 2.33
CA ARG A 66 10.99 -8.35 2.27
C ARG A 66 10.21 -7.47 1.28
N LYS A 67 10.62 -6.21 1.12
CA LYS A 67 9.95 -5.24 0.21
C LYS A 67 10.49 -5.26 -1.21
N ARG A 68 11.56 -6.03 -1.46
CA ARG A 68 12.11 -6.28 -2.80
C ARG A 68 12.56 -5.02 -3.57
N GLN A 69 12.95 -3.93 -2.87
CA GLN A 69 13.41 -2.71 -3.55
C GLN A 69 14.70 -2.96 -4.33
N SER A 70 15.68 -3.66 -3.75
CA SER A 70 16.93 -4.06 -4.41
C SER A 70 16.70 -4.88 -5.69
N PHE A 71 15.67 -5.71 -5.69
CA PHE A 71 15.25 -6.47 -6.86
C PHE A 71 14.75 -5.58 -8.01
N LEU A 72 14.18 -4.41 -7.73
CA LEU A 72 13.65 -3.48 -8.73
C LEU A 72 14.72 -2.56 -9.33
N GLN A 73 15.86 -2.38 -8.64
CA GLN A 73 16.94 -1.52 -9.12
C GLN A 73 17.56 -2.05 -10.42
N GLY A 74 18.06 -1.13 -11.25
CA GLY A 74 18.80 -1.45 -12.48
C GLY A 74 17.97 -2.08 -13.61
N LYS A 75 16.64 -2.24 -13.44
CA LYS A 75 15.77 -2.89 -14.43
C LYS A 75 15.16 -1.93 -15.48
N GLY A 76 15.48 -0.64 -15.44
CA GLY A 76 14.94 0.35 -16.38
C GLY A 76 13.44 0.61 -16.21
N LEU A 77 12.89 0.44 -14.99
CA LEU A 77 11.46 0.55 -14.69
C LEU A 77 10.99 1.99 -14.41
N ASN A 78 11.90 2.98 -14.45
CA ASN A 78 11.62 4.38 -14.08
C ASN A 78 10.96 4.49 -12.69
N ILE A 79 11.62 3.92 -11.68
CA ILE A 79 11.16 3.91 -10.29
C ILE A 79 12.12 4.73 -9.43
N ASP A 80 11.57 5.57 -8.58
CA ASP A 80 12.30 6.27 -7.52
C ASP A 80 12.06 5.58 -6.17
N PHE A 81 13.07 5.63 -5.29
CA PHE A 81 13.04 4.95 -4.00
C PHE A 81 13.25 5.95 -2.87
N ILE A 82 12.36 5.92 -1.87
CA ILE A 82 12.43 6.73 -0.65
C ILE A 82 12.35 5.82 0.57
N GLY A 83 13.28 5.98 1.49
CA GLY A 83 13.26 5.30 2.78
C GLY A 83 14.65 4.98 3.34
N ASN A 84 14.70 4.69 4.63
CA ASN A 84 15.92 4.26 5.29
C ASN A 84 16.34 2.86 4.81
N ASN A 85 17.60 2.69 4.40
CA ASN A 85 18.13 1.41 3.90
C ASN A 85 18.68 0.54 5.03
N VAL A 86 18.22 -0.73 5.06
CA VAL A 86 18.78 -1.82 5.86
C VAL A 86 19.04 -3.08 5.02
N ASP A 87 18.83 -3.03 3.72
CA ASP A 87 19.12 -4.12 2.79
C ASP A 87 20.55 -3.96 2.24
N PRO A 88 21.50 -4.86 2.58
CA PRO A 88 22.88 -4.76 2.10
C PRO A 88 23.01 -4.97 0.60
N SER A 89 22.00 -5.52 -0.07
CA SER A 89 21.99 -5.74 -1.52
C SER A 89 21.48 -4.53 -2.31
N PHE A 90 20.96 -3.51 -1.62
CA PHE A 90 20.45 -2.29 -2.24
C PHE A 90 21.58 -1.30 -2.50
N ASP A 91 21.74 -0.84 -3.75
CA ASP A 91 22.71 0.18 -4.11
C ASP A 91 22.26 1.58 -3.69
N THR A 92 22.88 2.11 -2.65
CA THR A 92 22.58 3.46 -2.14
C THR A 92 23.16 4.59 -3.00
N ASN A 93 24.01 4.28 -3.99
CA ASN A 93 24.52 5.25 -4.96
C ASN A 93 23.63 5.36 -6.22
N ASP A 94 22.57 4.56 -6.31
CA ASP A 94 21.58 4.67 -7.40
C ASP A 94 20.99 6.09 -7.43
N PRO A 95 21.08 6.81 -8.56
CA PRO A 95 20.56 8.18 -8.68
C PRO A 95 19.01 8.26 -8.47
N CYS A 96 18.31 7.14 -8.50
CA CYS A 96 16.90 7.06 -8.19
C CYS A 96 16.60 6.83 -6.70
N TYR A 97 17.63 6.74 -5.83
CA TYR A 97 17.45 6.62 -4.39
C TYR A 97 17.63 7.96 -3.69
N PHE A 98 16.58 8.42 -3.02
CA PHE A 98 16.56 9.74 -2.35
C PHE A 98 16.77 9.66 -0.83
N GLY A 99 17.08 8.48 -0.30
CA GLY A 99 17.27 8.30 1.14
C GLY A 99 15.97 8.40 1.95
N GLU A 100 16.13 8.60 3.24
CA GLU A 100 15.01 8.84 4.15
C GLU A 100 14.52 10.28 4.00
N GLN A 101 13.20 10.45 3.85
CA GLN A 101 12.55 11.75 3.76
C GLN A 101 11.66 11.98 4.99
N SER A 102 11.42 13.22 5.34
CA SER A 102 10.45 13.55 6.39
C SER A 102 9.02 13.14 5.96
N LYS A 103 8.16 12.89 6.94
CA LYS A 103 6.76 12.59 6.64
C LYS A 103 6.08 13.73 5.90
N GLN A 104 6.43 14.98 6.22
CA GLN A 104 5.90 16.16 5.54
C GLN A 104 6.31 16.19 4.06
N ASP A 105 7.60 15.95 3.76
CA ASP A 105 8.09 15.90 2.38
C ASP A 105 7.36 14.81 1.56
N ILE A 106 7.09 13.66 2.18
CA ILE A 106 6.33 12.58 1.53
C ILE A 106 4.91 13.05 1.24
N MET A 107 4.21 13.62 2.23
CA MET A 107 2.83 14.10 2.07
C MET A 107 2.71 15.17 0.98
N ASP A 108 3.69 16.06 0.87
CA ASP A 108 3.68 17.15 -0.10
C ASP A 108 4.06 16.71 -1.52
N ASN A 109 4.93 15.71 -1.66
CA ASN A 109 5.57 15.39 -2.93
C ASN A 109 5.05 14.10 -3.61
N LEU A 110 4.35 13.20 -2.90
CA LEU A 110 3.83 11.97 -3.52
C LEU A 110 2.97 12.25 -4.76
N THR A 111 2.16 13.30 -4.72
CA THR A 111 1.32 13.72 -5.83
C THR A 111 2.09 13.99 -7.14
N SER A 112 3.41 14.19 -7.09
CA SER A 112 4.25 14.40 -8.26
C SER A 112 4.41 13.16 -9.14
N TYR A 113 4.13 11.97 -8.61
CA TYR A 113 4.30 10.68 -9.31
C TYR A 113 3.00 10.19 -9.94
N ALA A 114 3.14 9.26 -10.89
CA ALA A 114 2.00 8.66 -11.57
C ALA A 114 1.37 7.51 -10.76
N ASN A 115 2.20 6.66 -10.18
CA ASN A 115 1.77 5.51 -9.40
C ASN A 115 2.83 5.10 -8.36
N MET A 116 2.40 4.26 -7.43
CA MET A 116 3.23 3.65 -6.40
C MET A 116 3.40 2.16 -6.67
N VAL A 117 4.59 1.63 -6.40
CA VAL A 117 4.92 0.21 -6.53
C VAL A 117 5.23 -0.38 -5.17
N LEU A 118 4.59 -1.51 -4.81
CA LEU A 118 4.87 -2.26 -3.60
C LEU A 118 4.80 -3.77 -3.90
N LEU A 119 5.95 -4.38 -4.16
CA LEU A 119 6.06 -5.81 -4.44
C LEU A 119 6.53 -6.63 -3.23
N SER A 120 6.08 -6.26 -2.05
CA SER A 120 6.46 -6.92 -0.78
C SER A 120 6.07 -8.41 -0.77
N SER A 121 6.84 -9.23 -0.07
CA SER A 121 6.53 -10.65 0.17
C SER A 121 5.54 -10.87 1.32
N GLY A 122 5.06 -9.83 1.95
CA GLY A 122 4.02 -9.90 3.00
C GLY A 122 3.75 -8.55 3.64
N GLU A 123 2.48 -8.17 3.68
CA GLU A 123 1.97 -6.98 4.38
C GLU A 123 0.72 -7.36 5.17
N ALA A 124 0.56 -6.79 6.36
CA ALA A 124 -0.65 -6.95 7.16
C ALA A 124 -1.79 -6.08 6.60
N HIS A 125 -1.51 -4.79 6.44
CA HIS A 125 -2.26 -3.78 5.73
C HIS A 125 -1.26 -2.69 5.34
N PRO A 126 -0.91 -2.56 4.04
CA PRO A 126 0.17 -1.68 3.62
C PRO A 126 -0.25 -0.21 3.69
N PHE A 127 0.06 0.47 4.80
CA PHE A 127 -0.30 1.86 5.03
C PHE A 127 0.18 2.79 3.91
N VAL A 128 1.35 2.51 3.33
CA VAL A 128 1.90 3.27 2.20
C VAL A 128 0.98 3.27 0.97
N CYS A 129 0.17 2.24 0.77
CA CYS A 129 -0.82 2.21 -0.31
C CYS A 129 -1.94 3.23 -0.06
N LEU A 130 -2.35 3.42 1.21
CA LEU A 130 -3.30 4.46 1.58
C LEU A 130 -2.71 5.86 1.31
N GLU A 131 -1.44 6.08 1.67
CA GLU A 131 -0.70 7.31 1.38
C GLU A 131 -0.66 7.61 -0.12
N GLY A 132 -0.32 6.60 -0.93
CA GLY A 132 -0.34 6.72 -2.39
C GLY A 132 -1.71 7.11 -2.93
N MET A 133 -2.77 6.41 -2.52
CA MET A 133 -4.14 6.72 -2.97
C MET A 133 -4.61 8.09 -2.47
N ALA A 134 -4.27 8.50 -1.25
CA ALA A 134 -4.56 9.83 -0.73
C ALA A 134 -3.94 10.93 -1.58
N ALA A 135 -2.75 10.71 -2.13
CA ALA A 135 -2.07 11.59 -3.09
C ALA A 135 -2.55 11.40 -4.55
N GLY A 136 -3.53 10.52 -4.79
CA GLY A 136 -4.11 10.26 -6.11
C GLY A 136 -3.26 9.35 -7.01
N LEU A 137 -2.40 8.49 -6.45
CA LEU A 137 -1.55 7.56 -7.20
C LEU A 137 -2.27 6.23 -7.44
N GLY A 138 -2.06 5.66 -8.63
CA GLY A 138 -2.36 4.26 -8.85
C GLY A 138 -1.43 3.32 -8.09
N LEU A 139 -1.79 2.05 -7.98
CA LEU A 139 -1.04 1.06 -7.22
C LEU A 139 -0.63 -0.11 -8.11
N VAL A 140 0.65 -0.52 -8.01
CA VAL A 140 1.17 -1.77 -8.58
C VAL A 140 1.69 -2.62 -7.43
N LEU A 141 1.04 -3.74 -7.17
CA LEU A 141 1.19 -4.51 -5.95
C LEU A 141 1.56 -5.97 -6.24
N SER A 142 2.30 -6.61 -5.33
CA SER A 142 2.33 -8.08 -5.27
C SER A 142 1.01 -8.62 -4.72
N GLU A 143 0.73 -9.90 -4.94
CA GLU A 143 -0.42 -10.59 -4.35
C GLU A 143 -0.47 -10.45 -2.81
N GLN A 144 0.71 -10.36 -2.17
CA GLN A 144 0.85 -10.26 -0.72
C GLN A 144 0.66 -8.84 -0.16
N SER A 145 0.44 -7.85 -1.03
CA SER A 145 0.29 -6.43 -0.65
C SER A 145 -1.11 -5.87 -0.91
N THR A 146 -2.11 -6.73 -1.12
CA THR A 146 -3.47 -6.35 -1.58
C THR A 146 -4.50 -6.23 -0.47
N ALA A 147 -4.11 -6.41 0.79
CA ALA A 147 -5.04 -6.47 1.93
C ALA A 147 -6.01 -5.28 1.98
N ASN A 148 -7.30 -5.59 2.12
CA ASN A 148 -8.43 -4.65 2.23
C ASN A 148 -8.71 -3.78 0.99
N LEU A 149 -8.06 -4.02 -0.14
CA LEU A 149 -8.26 -3.25 -1.37
C LEU A 149 -9.27 -3.95 -2.30
N ASP A 150 -10.10 -3.17 -2.98
CA ASP A 150 -10.97 -3.67 -4.06
C ASP A 150 -10.16 -3.84 -5.35
N LEU A 151 -9.77 -5.06 -5.66
CA LEU A 151 -8.91 -5.41 -6.79
C LEU A 151 -9.61 -5.23 -8.16
N ASN A 152 -10.91 -4.91 -8.20
CA ASN A 152 -11.61 -4.58 -9.44
C ASN A 152 -11.41 -3.11 -9.86
N LYS A 153 -10.75 -2.30 -9.04
CA LYS A 153 -10.47 -0.91 -9.37
C LYS A 153 -9.40 -0.81 -10.46
N PRO A 154 -9.61 -0.03 -11.53
CA PRO A 154 -8.72 0.02 -12.69
C PRO A 154 -7.32 0.58 -12.35
N PHE A 155 -7.19 1.33 -11.27
CA PHE A 155 -5.94 1.89 -10.79
C PHE A 155 -5.13 0.94 -9.87
N ILE A 156 -5.62 -0.27 -9.62
CA ILE A 156 -4.92 -1.31 -8.86
C ILE A 156 -4.50 -2.41 -9.81
N THR A 157 -3.19 -2.60 -9.95
CA THR A 157 -2.59 -3.66 -10.76
C THR A 157 -1.90 -4.65 -9.84
N VAL A 158 -2.31 -5.92 -9.88
CA VAL A 158 -1.66 -6.99 -9.12
C VAL A 158 -0.68 -7.74 -10.01
N ILE A 159 0.54 -7.92 -9.52
CA ILE A 159 1.60 -8.69 -10.16
C ILE A 159 1.60 -10.10 -9.57
N PRO A 160 1.33 -11.14 -10.36
CA PRO A 160 1.42 -12.52 -9.92
C PRO A 160 2.83 -12.90 -9.47
N ASP A 161 2.95 -13.73 -8.44
CA ASP A 161 4.26 -14.10 -7.86
C ASP A 161 5.18 -14.79 -8.89
N ASP A 162 4.63 -15.58 -9.84
CA ASP A 162 5.38 -16.22 -10.92
C ASP A 162 5.89 -15.24 -11.98
N LYS A 163 5.37 -13.99 -12.02
CA LYS A 163 5.76 -12.92 -12.95
C LYS A 163 6.73 -11.89 -12.37
N LEU A 164 7.06 -11.98 -11.10
CA LEU A 164 7.97 -11.03 -10.46
C LEU A 164 9.35 -10.96 -11.13
N ASN A 165 9.86 -12.08 -11.67
CA ASN A 165 11.15 -12.13 -12.35
C ASN A 165 11.11 -11.73 -13.84
N ASP A 166 9.93 -11.52 -14.41
CA ASP A 166 9.73 -11.08 -15.79
C ASP A 166 9.80 -9.54 -15.86
N THR A 167 10.98 -9.02 -16.15
CA THR A 167 11.23 -7.56 -16.18
C THR A 167 10.38 -6.85 -17.23
N GLU A 168 10.16 -7.45 -18.39
CA GLU A 168 9.36 -6.85 -19.45
C GLU A 168 7.88 -6.82 -19.06
N PHE A 169 7.37 -7.88 -18.47
CA PHE A 169 6.03 -7.92 -17.90
C PHE A 169 5.83 -6.84 -16.83
N LEU A 170 6.77 -6.72 -15.87
CA LEU A 170 6.73 -5.69 -14.84
C LEU A 170 6.70 -4.29 -15.45
N LYS A 171 7.58 -4.01 -16.41
CA LYS A 171 7.65 -2.73 -17.09
C LYS A 171 6.31 -2.38 -17.74
N ASN A 172 5.76 -3.31 -18.52
CA ASN A 172 4.50 -3.11 -19.20
C ASN A 172 3.36 -2.83 -18.20
N LYS A 173 3.26 -3.62 -17.13
CA LYS A 173 2.21 -3.45 -16.10
C LYS A 173 2.34 -2.14 -15.32
N ILE A 174 3.55 -1.70 -15.01
CA ILE A 174 3.81 -0.42 -14.36
C ILE A 174 3.42 0.74 -15.27
N GLU A 175 3.78 0.67 -16.56
CA GLU A 175 3.45 1.71 -17.55
C GLU A 175 1.95 1.76 -17.86
N GLU A 176 1.28 0.61 -17.99
CA GLU A 176 -0.18 0.53 -18.13
C GLU A 176 -0.89 1.19 -16.94
N ASN A 177 -0.47 0.86 -15.72
CA ASN A 177 -1.05 1.43 -14.52
C ASN A 177 -0.85 2.96 -14.45
N ARG A 178 0.32 3.50 -14.83
CA ARG A 178 0.54 4.96 -14.95
C ARG A 178 -0.48 5.61 -15.86
N LYS A 179 -0.67 5.05 -17.07
CA LYS A 179 -1.60 5.59 -18.08
C LYS A 179 -3.05 5.58 -17.60
N VAL A 180 -3.45 4.52 -16.92
CA VAL A 180 -4.82 4.39 -16.40
C VAL A 180 -5.04 5.34 -15.22
N SER A 181 -4.06 5.48 -14.32
CA SER A 181 -4.22 6.21 -13.06
C SER A 181 -4.17 7.74 -13.22
N LEU A 182 -3.32 8.24 -14.11
CA LEU A 182 -3.14 9.68 -14.29
C LEU A 182 -4.45 10.45 -14.56
N PRO A 183 -5.36 10.01 -15.46
CA PRO A 183 -6.59 10.75 -15.75
C PRO A 183 -7.66 10.64 -14.65
N ILE A 184 -7.54 9.67 -13.72
CA ILE A 184 -8.56 9.38 -12.70
C ILE A 184 -8.07 9.62 -11.27
N ARG A 185 -7.08 10.49 -11.06
CA ARG A 185 -6.47 10.75 -9.74
C ARG A 185 -7.49 11.19 -8.68
N LYS A 186 -8.48 11.99 -9.05
CA LYS A 186 -9.57 12.38 -8.13
C LYS A 186 -10.39 11.18 -7.67
N GLU A 187 -10.67 10.27 -8.58
CA GLU A 187 -11.43 9.06 -8.28
C GLU A 187 -10.63 8.14 -7.34
N ILE A 188 -9.30 8.03 -7.56
CA ILE A 188 -8.40 7.28 -6.67
C ILE A 188 -8.43 7.87 -5.26
N ARG A 189 -8.25 9.18 -5.13
CA ARG A 189 -8.31 9.87 -3.83
C ARG A 189 -9.69 9.73 -3.19
N GLN A 190 -10.76 9.86 -3.97
CA GLN A 190 -12.13 9.71 -3.45
C GLN A 190 -12.36 8.29 -2.94
N TYR A 191 -11.91 7.27 -3.67
CA TYR A 191 -11.95 5.88 -3.19
C TYR A 191 -11.22 5.71 -1.85
N CYS A 192 -10.04 6.31 -1.69
CA CYS A 192 -9.32 6.29 -0.42
C CYS A 192 -10.13 6.95 0.69
N LYS A 193 -10.72 8.12 0.42
CA LYS A 193 -11.54 8.87 1.38
C LYS A 193 -12.79 8.10 1.81
N ASP A 194 -13.49 7.48 0.87
CA ASP A 194 -14.74 6.76 1.13
C ASP A 194 -14.53 5.44 1.90
N ASN A 195 -13.33 4.86 1.86
CA ASN A 195 -13.08 3.54 2.45
C ASN A 195 -12.12 3.54 3.64
N PHE A 196 -11.19 4.50 3.70
CA PHE A 196 -10.04 4.47 4.61
C PHE A 196 -9.81 5.79 5.36
N ASP A 197 -10.58 6.86 5.11
CA ASP A 197 -10.49 8.05 5.95
C ASP A 197 -10.80 7.72 7.42
N TRP A 198 -10.13 8.38 8.35
CA TRP A 198 -10.35 8.15 9.78
C TRP A 198 -11.81 8.26 10.19
N CYS A 199 -12.59 9.16 9.58
CA CYS A 199 -14.02 9.28 9.86
C CYS A 199 -14.77 7.96 9.56
N VAL A 200 -14.44 7.31 8.42
CA VAL A 200 -15.04 6.02 8.04
C VAL A 200 -14.58 4.88 8.96
N ILE A 201 -13.29 4.85 9.28
CA ILE A 201 -12.72 3.79 10.12
C ILE A 201 -13.25 3.88 11.57
N ILE A 202 -13.43 5.09 12.09
CA ILE A 202 -14.00 5.29 13.44
C ILE A 202 -15.45 4.81 13.50
N GLU A 203 -16.28 5.03 12.49
CA GLU A 203 -17.65 4.51 12.48
C GLU A 203 -17.64 2.96 12.43
N LYS A 204 -16.81 2.34 11.61
CA LYS A 204 -16.64 0.87 11.62
C LYS A 204 -16.20 0.35 13.00
N TYR A 205 -15.32 1.08 13.68
CA TYR A 205 -14.88 0.72 15.03
C TYR A 205 -16.02 0.78 16.05
N LYS A 206 -16.87 1.82 15.97
CA LYS A 206 -18.07 1.93 16.84
C LYS A 206 -19.03 0.75 16.61
N GLU A 207 -19.30 0.41 15.34
CA GLU A 207 -20.13 -0.75 14.99
C GLU A 207 -19.60 -2.05 15.61
N ILE A 208 -18.28 -2.27 15.58
CA ILE A 208 -17.65 -3.42 16.22
C ILE A 208 -17.89 -3.40 17.73
N ILE A 209 -17.67 -2.26 18.40
CA ILE A 209 -17.86 -2.16 19.86
C ILE A 209 -19.33 -2.39 20.24
N GLU A 210 -20.28 -1.87 19.49
CA GLU A 210 -21.71 -2.02 19.75
C GLU A 210 -22.21 -3.46 19.49
N SER A 211 -21.46 -4.27 18.74
CA SER A 211 -21.77 -5.67 18.43
C SER A 211 -21.24 -6.67 19.45
N ILE A 212 -20.38 -6.25 20.37
CA ILE A 212 -19.77 -7.07 21.44
C ILE A 212 -20.61 -7.00 22.70
#